data_40370f12f99ea79e985fefc5a75ee0a6
#
_entry.id   40370f12f99ea79e985fefc5a75ee0a6
#
_cell.length_a   1.000
_cell.length_b   1.000
_cell.length_c   1.000
_cell.angle_alpha   90.00
_cell.angle_beta   90.00
_cell.angle_gamma   90.00
#
_symmetry.space_group_name_H-M   'P 1'
#
loop_
_entity.id
_entity.type
_entity.pdbx_description
1 polymer ?
#
loop_
_entity_poly.entity_id
_entity_poly.type
_entity_poly.pdbx_seq_one_letter_code
_entity_poly.pdbx_strand_id
1 'polypeptide(L)'
;DKLLTVNGVAQEKFRDFANPAIVLKSDSLVFEIERDGEKVILPISEDLAKELLESKGQRLFNFRTLSKIDSVVRTSAVEAGLLKGDVLISLAGKEVKYYDQLQEVLPTQKGKTVQALALRASDTVALQLSLDTSGSIGVAIAQPTELMSQVQKTNYGFFESFPAGTKKGLSALGDNINAFGLMFKGKLDPVKSLSGPLGIAKIFGP
;
A
#
# COMPACT_ATOMS: atom_id res chain seq x y z
N ASP A 1 -9.56 -5.89 8.36
CA ASP A 1 -10.50 -4.75 8.35
C ASP A 1 -10.99 -4.48 6.93
N LYS A 2 -12.25 -4.12 6.77
CA LYS A 2 -12.86 -3.69 5.51
C LYS A 2 -13.34 -2.25 5.65
N LEU A 3 -12.85 -1.36 4.78
CA LEU A 3 -13.27 0.04 4.77
C LEU A 3 -14.70 0.16 4.23
N LEU A 4 -15.57 0.88 4.92
CA LEU A 4 -16.97 1.05 4.56
C LEU A 4 -17.27 2.49 4.11
N THR A 5 -17.02 3.46 4.99
CA THR A 5 -17.37 4.86 4.72
C THR A 5 -16.24 5.81 5.17
N VAL A 6 -16.27 7.01 4.63
CA VAL A 6 -15.50 8.15 5.13
C VAL A 6 -16.48 9.28 5.40
N ASN A 7 -16.49 9.78 6.64
CA ASN A 7 -17.44 10.79 7.10
C ASN A 7 -18.91 10.43 6.75
N GLY A 8 -19.26 9.15 6.88
CA GLY A 8 -20.58 8.62 6.57
C GLY A 8 -20.89 8.42 5.07
N VAL A 9 -19.93 8.77 4.18
CA VAL A 9 -20.10 8.60 2.73
C VAL A 9 -19.41 7.32 2.28
N ALA A 10 -20.15 6.39 1.69
CA ALA A 10 -19.61 5.16 1.11
C ALA A 10 -18.69 5.49 -0.07
N GLN A 11 -17.55 4.80 -0.14
CA GLN A 11 -16.60 4.94 -1.25
C GLN A 11 -16.65 3.67 -2.12
N GLU A 12 -16.76 3.84 -3.41
CA GLU A 12 -16.84 2.71 -4.34
C GLU A 12 -15.47 2.07 -4.63
N LYS A 13 -14.40 2.86 -4.51
CA LYS A 13 -13.05 2.44 -4.89
C LYS A 13 -12.08 2.64 -3.75
N PHE A 14 -11.22 1.64 -3.52
CA PHE A 14 -10.18 1.72 -2.50
C PHE A 14 -9.28 2.97 -2.64
N ARG A 15 -8.96 3.37 -3.86
CA ARG A 15 -8.15 4.57 -4.10
C ARG A 15 -8.76 5.85 -3.54
N ASP A 16 -10.08 5.89 -3.40
CA ASP A 16 -10.80 7.06 -2.90
C ASP A 16 -10.64 7.16 -1.37
N PHE A 17 -10.49 6.02 -0.66
CA PHE A 17 -10.09 5.99 0.74
C PHE A 17 -8.62 6.35 0.95
N ALA A 18 -7.74 5.92 0.04
CA ALA A 18 -6.30 6.13 0.13
C ALA A 18 -5.85 7.52 -0.36
N ASN A 19 -6.77 8.33 -0.86
CA ASN A 19 -6.46 9.66 -1.38
C ASN A 19 -6.27 10.66 -0.22
N PRO A 20 -5.07 11.24 -0.03
CA PRO A 20 -4.86 12.25 0.99
C PRO A 20 -5.80 13.46 0.89
N ALA A 21 -6.29 13.77 -0.32
CA ALA A 21 -7.26 14.85 -0.52
C ALA A 21 -8.59 14.65 0.23
N ILE A 22 -8.88 13.41 0.69
CA ILE A 22 -10.06 13.16 1.51
C ILE A 22 -9.95 13.83 2.88
N VAL A 23 -8.72 13.93 3.41
CA VAL A 23 -8.39 14.64 4.64
C VAL A 23 -8.63 16.14 4.49
N LEU A 24 -8.51 16.64 3.25
CA LEU A 24 -8.61 18.06 2.94
C LEU A 24 -10.07 18.56 2.84
N LYS A 25 -11.02 17.63 2.76
CA LYS A 25 -12.44 17.96 2.49
C LYS A 25 -13.28 18.23 3.74
N SER A 26 -12.78 17.92 4.93
CA SER A 26 -13.55 18.12 6.17
C SER A 26 -12.65 18.46 7.35
N ASP A 27 -13.22 19.17 8.32
CA ASP A 27 -12.53 19.56 9.56
C ASP A 27 -12.32 18.35 10.51
N SER A 28 -13.04 17.26 10.29
CA SER A 28 -12.87 15.98 10.99
C SER A 28 -12.87 14.83 10.01
N LEU A 29 -12.01 13.86 10.21
CA LEU A 29 -11.91 12.66 9.40
C LEU A 29 -12.32 11.45 10.24
N VAL A 30 -13.39 10.78 9.82
CA VAL A 30 -13.91 9.59 10.49
C VAL A 30 -14.05 8.47 9.47
N PHE A 31 -13.40 7.35 9.75
CA PHE A 31 -13.57 6.12 8.96
C PHE A 31 -14.52 5.17 9.68
N GLU A 32 -15.44 4.58 8.96
CA GLU A 32 -16.20 3.43 9.39
C GLU A 32 -15.62 2.19 8.73
N ILE A 33 -15.26 1.21 9.53
CA ILE A 33 -14.68 -0.05 9.08
C ILE A 33 -15.50 -1.21 9.61
N GLU A 34 -15.43 -2.37 8.95
CA GLU A 34 -15.87 -3.65 9.46
C GLU A 34 -14.66 -4.44 9.92
N ARG A 35 -14.66 -4.84 11.18
CA ARG A 35 -13.66 -5.67 11.83
C ARG A 35 -14.34 -6.84 12.49
N ASP A 36 -14.00 -8.05 12.08
CA ASP A 36 -14.55 -9.30 12.62
C ASP A 36 -16.11 -9.34 12.57
N GLY A 37 -16.70 -8.70 11.55
CA GLY A 37 -18.15 -8.61 11.34
C GLY A 37 -18.82 -7.45 12.09
N GLU A 38 -18.09 -6.70 12.91
CA GLU A 38 -18.60 -5.55 13.65
C GLU A 38 -18.18 -4.22 13.00
N LYS A 39 -19.05 -3.23 13.11
CA LYS A 39 -18.74 -1.87 12.65
C LYS A 39 -17.95 -1.12 13.72
N VAL A 40 -16.80 -0.60 13.34
CA VAL A 40 -15.90 0.19 14.18
C VAL A 40 -15.74 1.58 13.59
N ILE A 41 -15.89 2.60 14.42
CA ILE A 41 -15.69 4.00 14.05
C ILE A 41 -14.28 4.40 14.46
N LEU A 42 -13.48 4.87 13.50
CA LEU A 42 -12.12 5.34 13.69
C LEU A 42 -12.03 6.84 13.43
N PRO A 43 -12.07 7.67 14.47
CA PRO A 43 -11.78 9.09 14.32
C PRO A 43 -10.27 9.28 14.11
N ILE A 44 -9.91 10.09 13.12
CA ILE A 44 -8.52 10.46 12.84
C ILE A 44 -8.29 11.86 13.43
N SER A 45 -7.28 11.99 14.29
CA SER A 45 -6.93 13.26 14.89
C SER A 45 -6.41 14.25 13.82
N GLU A 46 -6.57 15.56 14.07
CA GLU A 46 -6.04 16.60 13.18
C GLU A 46 -4.54 16.48 12.99
N ASP A 47 -3.79 16.13 14.06
CA ASP A 47 -2.33 15.96 14.01
C ASP A 47 -1.93 14.82 13.09
N LEU A 48 -2.61 13.66 13.20
CA LEU A 48 -2.37 12.52 12.32
C LEU A 48 -2.77 12.84 10.87
N ALA A 49 -3.88 13.56 10.68
CA ALA A 49 -4.30 13.99 9.36
C ALA A 49 -3.26 14.94 8.72
N LYS A 50 -2.69 15.86 9.50
CA LYS A 50 -1.63 16.77 9.05
C LYS A 50 -0.34 16.02 8.72
N GLU A 51 0.09 15.10 9.59
CA GLU A 51 1.26 14.24 9.35
C GLU A 51 1.12 13.45 8.06
N LEU A 52 -0.05 12.88 7.80
CA LEU A 52 -0.35 12.14 6.58
C LEU A 52 -0.30 13.02 5.31
N LEU A 53 -0.73 14.28 5.43
CA LEU A 53 -0.64 15.24 4.32
C LEU A 53 0.79 15.71 4.05
N GLU A 54 1.60 15.87 5.12
CA GLU A 54 3.00 16.27 5.03
C GLU A 54 3.91 15.11 4.60
N SER A 55 3.49 13.86 4.82
CA SER A 55 4.24 12.68 4.43
C SER A 55 4.14 12.45 2.92
N LYS A 56 5.18 12.86 2.19
CA LYS A 56 5.26 12.77 0.72
C LYS A 56 5.05 11.34 0.23
N GLY A 57 3.88 11.07 -0.33
CA GLY A 57 3.57 9.81 -1.01
C GLY A 57 3.15 8.64 -0.10
N GLN A 58 3.01 8.83 1.20
CA GLN A 58 2.41 7.80 2.03
C GLN A 58 0.89 7.77 1.81
N ARG A 59 0.37 6.57 1.66
CA ARG A 59 -1.08 6.34 1.56
C ARG A 59 -1.63 6.15 2.96
N LEU A 60 -2.83 6.67 3.23
CA LEU A 60 -3.58 6.43 4.46
C LEU A 60 -3.76 4.92 4.73
N PHE A 61 -4.00 4.18 3.68
CA PHE A 61 -4.17 2.74 3.72
C PHE A 61 -3.37 2.08 2.61
N ASN A 62 -2.76 0.96 2.94
CA ASN A 62 -2.14 0.08 1.97
C ASN A 62 -2.94 -1.22 1.88
N PHE A 63 -2.95 -1.83 0.71
CA PHE A 63 -3.47 -3.17 0.59
C PHE A 63 -2.59 -4.13 1.40
N ARG A 64 -3.23 -4.93 2.23
CA ARG A 64 -2.54 -6.02 2.89
C ARG A 64 -2.43 -7.17 1.91
N THR A 65 -1.22 -7.48 1.47
CA THR A 65 -0.93 -8.52 0.49
C THR A 65 -0.38 -9.76 1.16
N LEU A 66 -0.69 -10.93 0.60
CA LEU A 66 -0.07 -12.17 1.01
C LEU A 66 1.42 -12.17 0.67
N SER A 67 2.21 -12.87 1.46
CA SER A 67 3.62 -13.17 1.16
C SER A 67 3.74 -14.22 0.06
N LYS A 68 3.04 -14.02 -1.07
CA LYS A 68 3.01 -14.92 -2.22
C LYS A 68 4.19 -14.66 -3.14
N ILE A 69 4.93 -15.70 -3.44
CA ILE A 69 6.11 -15.64 -4.32
C ILE A 69 5.67 -15.53 -5.79
N ASP A 70 6.07 -14.46 -6.44
CA ASP A 70 5.91 -14.31 -7.89
C ASP A 70 7.09 -14.92 -8.65
N SER A 71 8.31 -14.65 -8.19
CA SER A 71 9.50 -15.23 -8.79
C SER A 71 10.60 -15.46 -7.76
N VAL A 72 11.41 -16.49 -8.00
CA VAL A 72 12.60 -16.81 -7.20
C VAL A 72 13.83 -16.34 -7.99
N VAL A 73 14.55 -15.37 -7.43
CA VAL A 73 15.64 -14.68 -8.14
C VAL A 73 17.00 -15.24 -7.74
N ARG A 74 17.15 -15.68 -6.47
CA ARG A 74 18.42 -16.12 -5.93
C ARG A 74 18.55 -17.65 -5.94
N THR A 75 19.74 -18.13 -6.33
CA THR A 75 20.05 -19.56 -6.39
C THR A 75 19.83 -20.27 -5.05
N SER A 76 20.21 -19.63 -3.93
CA SER A 76 20.00 -20.23 -2.59
C SER A 76 18.53 -20.45 -2.23
N ALA A 77 17.62 -19.62 -2.72
CA ALA A 77 16.19 -19.80 -2.52
C ALA A 77 15.62 -20.91 -3.42
N VAL A 78 16.15 -21.06 -4.64
CA VAL A 78 15.84 -22.18 -5.54
C VAL A 78 16.31 -23.51 -4.94
N GLU A 79 17.55 -23.56 -4.47
CA GLU A 79 18.15 -24.75 -3.81
C GLU A 79 17.39 -25.15 -2.54
N ALA A 80 16.86 -24.17 -1.80
CA ALA A 80 15.98 -24.39 -0.67
C ALA A 80 14.60 -24.95 -1.05
N GLY A 81 14.29 -25.02 -2.36
CA GLY A 81 13.05 -25.58 -2.86
C GLY A 81 11.88 -24.62 -2.88
N LEU A 82 12.13 -23.30 -2.78
CA LEU A 82 11.08 -22.28 -2.89
C LEU A 82 10.61 -22.14 -4.34
N LEU A 83 9.31 -22.08 -4.57
CA LEU A 83 8.72 -22.03 -5.90
C LEU A 83 7.81 -20.81 -6.09
N LYS A 84 7.64 -20.41 -7.34
CA LYS A 84 6.58 -19.46 -7.72
C LYS A 84 5.22 -19.98 -7.29
N GLY A 85 4.43 -19.11 -6.68
CA GLY A 85 3.09 -19.41 -6.19
C GLY A 85 3.03 -19.82 -4.71
N ASP A 86 4.17 -20.16 -4.09
CA ASP A 86 4.24 -20.42 -2.66
C ASP A 86 3.80 -19.19 -1.87
N VAL A 87 3.08 -19.39 -0.77
CA VAL A 87 2.75 -18.33 0.19
C VAL A 87 3.52 -18.61 1.47
N LEU A 88 4.46 -17.76 1.84
CA LEU A 88 5.17 -17.89 3.11
C LEU A 88 4.18 -17.63 4.25
N ILE A 89 4.06 -18.58 5.18
CA ILE A 89 3.16 -18.49 6.33
C ILE A 89 3.91 -18.37 7.65
N SER A 90 5.17 -18.87 7.71
CA SER A 90 6.03 -18.73 8.89
C SER A 90 7.48 -18.53 8.46
N LEU A 91 8.24 -17.72 9.21
CA LEU A 91 9.68 -17.52 9.06
C LEU A 91 10.31 -17.38 10.45
N ALA A 92 11.30 -18.21 10.76
CA ALA A 92 11.96 -18.25 12.08
C ALA A 92 10.96 -18.34 13.25
N GLY A 93 9.88 -19.12 13.09
CA GLY A 93 8.84 -19.33 14.09
C GLY A 93 7.83 -18.20 14.23
N LYS A 94 7.94 -17.11 13.43
CA LYS A 94 6.98 -16.01 13.41
C LYS A 94 6.03 -16.14 12.22
N GLU A 95 4.78 -15.71 12.40
CA GLU A 95 3.82 -15.66 11.31
C GLU A 95 4.20 -14.57 10.31
N VAL A 96 4.23 -14.92 9.01
CA VAL A 96 4.57 -14.01 7.91
C VAL A 96 3.64 -14.19 6.70
N LYS A 97 2.40 -14.61 6.96
CA LYS A 97 1.38 -14.82 5.92
C LYS A 97 1.17 -13.58 5.06
N TYR A 98 1.30 -12.40 5.64
CA TYR A 98 1.20 -11.14 4.95
C TYR A 98 2.56 -10.47 4.78
N TYR A 99 2.71 -9.71 3.72
CA TYR A 99 3.99 -9.09 3.34
C TYR A 99 4.50 -8.07 4.37
N ASP A 100 3.60 -7.33 5.03
CA ASP A 100 3.93 -6.45 6.15
C ASP A 100 4.64 -7.21 7.28
N GLN A 101 4.09 -8.34 7.69
CA GLN A 101 4.69 -9.22 8.71
C GLN A 101 6.06 -9.77 8.25
N LEU A 102 6.16 -10.16 6.97
CA LEU A 102 7.43 -10.61 6.40
C LEU A 102 8.50 -9.52 6.47
N GLN A 103 8.14 -8.28 6.11
CA GLN A 103 9.06 -7.14 6.16
C GLN A 103 9.54 -6.81 7.59
N GLU A 104 8.74 -7.06 8.61
CA GLU A 104 9.16 -6.89 10.01
C GLU A 104 10.14 -7.97 10.48
N VAL A 105 9.98 -9.20 9.99
CA VAL A 105 10.81 -10.34 10.43
C VAL A 105 12.16 -10.36 9.71
N LEU A 106 12.19 -10.10 8.42
CA LEU A 106 13.41 -10.20 7.59
C LEU A 106 14.64 -9.47 8.17
N PRO A 107 14.55 -8.21 8.63
CA PRO A 107 15.71 -7.50 9.17
C PRO A 107 16.30 -8.14 10.43
N THR A 108 15.51 -8.89 11.18
CA THR A 108 15.94 -9.56 12.42
C THR A 108 16.72 -10.86 12.16
N GLN A 109 16.68 -11.37 10.93
CA GLN A 109 17.26 -12.66 10.53
C GLN A 109 18.40 -12.52 9.50
N LYS A 110 18.99 -11.34 9.36
CA LYS A 110 20.10 -11.06 8.42
C LYS A 110 21.24 -12.05 8.57
N GLY A 111 21.73 -12.59 7.46
CA GLY A 111 22.86 -13.50 7.40
C GLY A 111 22.65 -14.87 8.04
N LYS A 112 21.41 -15.22 8.40
CA LYS A 112 21.08 -16.50 9.03
C LYS A 112 20.37 -17.43 8.06
N THR A 113 20.49 -18.73 8.32
CA THR A 113 19.61 -19.74 7.74
C THR A 113 18.52 -20.06 8.75
N VAL A 114 17.28 -19.94 8.35
CA VAL A 114 16.11 -20.07 9.22
C VAL A 114 15.09 -21.01 8.62
N GLN A 115 14.31 -21.66 9.50
CA GLN A 115 13.18 -22.45 9.07
C GLN A 115 12.05 -21.55 8.58
N ALA A 116 11.46 -21.93 7.45
CA ALA A 116 10.26 -21.30 6.91
C ALA A 116 9.19 -22.36 6.63
N LEU A 117 7.94 -21.95 6.70
CA LEU A 117 6.81 -22.74 6.23
C LEU A 117 6.15 -21.99 5.08
N ALA A 118 5.92 -22.69 3.98
CA ALA A 118 5.22 -22.18 2.83
C ALA A 118 3.97 -23.02 2.54
N LEU A 119 2.88 -22.35 2.21
CA LEU A 119 1.68 -23.00 1.68
C LEU A 119 1.84 -23.12 0.16
N ARG A 120 1.89 -24.34 -0.34
CA ARG A 120 2.00 -24.69 -1.77
C ARG A 120 0.72 -25.40 -2.19
N ALA A 121 -0.11 -24.71 -2.98
CA ALA A 121 -1.49 -25.14 -3.23
C ALA A 121 -2.26 -25.35 -1.91
N SER A 122 -2.43 -26.58 -1.47
CA SER A 122 -3.10 -26.93 -0.19
C SER A 122 -2.15 -27.52 0.85
N ASP A 123 -0.88 -27.74 0.50
CA ASP A 123 0.09 -28.44 1.35
C ASP A 123 1.03 -27.46 2.03
N THR A 124 1.39 -27.73 3.27
CA THR A 124 2.43 -26.98 3.98
C THR A 124 3.77 -27.65 3.77
N VAL A 125 4.72 -26.88 3.22
CA VAL A 125 6.09 -27.31 2.94
C VAL A 125 7.05 -26.61 3.90
N ALA A 126 7.91 -27.38 4.57
CA ALA A 126 8.98 -26.86 5.39
C ALA A 126 10.25 -26.63 4.55
N LEU A 127 10.84 -25.47 4.68
CA LEU A 127 12.00 -25.01 3.91
C LEU A 127 13.07 -24.46 4.86
N GLN A 128 14.35 -24.53 4.43
CA GLN A 128 15.46 -23.85 5.09
C GLN A 128 15.90 -22.70 4.20
N LEU A 129 15.58 -21.47 4.59
CA LEU A 129 15.88 -20.27 3.82
C LEU A 129 17.10 -19.55 4.37
N SER A 130 18.10 -19.29 3.52
CA SER A 130 19.26 -18.49 3.85
C SER A 130 19.04 -17.03 3.45
N LEU A 131 19.07 -16.14 4.46
CA LEU A 131 19.00 -14.72 4.25
C LEU A 131 20.41 -14.15 4.04
N ASP A 132 20.51 -13.18 3.15
CA ASP A 132 21.78 -12.45 2.99
C ASP A 132 22.01 -11.41 4.09
N THR A 133 23.13 -10.69 4.00
CA THR A 133 23.49 -9.62 4.94
C THR A 133 22.53 -8.42 4.90
N SER A 134 21.77 -8.25 3.83
CA SER A 134 20.70 -7.25 3.73
C SER A 134 19.38 -7.70 4.38
N GLY A 135 19.24 -9.00 4.62
CA GLY A 135 18.00 -9.61 5.12
C GLY A 135 17.06 -10.08 4.01
N SER A 136 17.57 -10.21 2.77
CA SER A 136 16.74 -10.68 1.65
C SER A 136 16.81 -12.20 1.50
N ILE A 137 15.69 -12.82 1.22
CA ILE A 137 15.59 -14.24 0.83
C ILE A 137 15.74 -14.46 -0.68
N GLY A 138 15.79 -13.37 -1.48
CA GLY A 138 16.01 -13.45 -2.92
C GLY A 138 14.79 -13.86 -3.73
N VAL A 139 13.63 -13.33 -3.38
CA VAL A 139 12.37 -13.54 -4.10
C VAL A 139 11.69 -12.22 -4.43
N ALA A 140 10.88 -12.21 -5.45
CA ALA A 140 9.89 -11.15 -5.69
C ALA A 140 8.53 -11.60 -5.17
N ILE A 141 7.85 -10.69 -4.49
CA ILE A 141 6.50 -10.91 -3.98
C ILE A 141 5.47 -10.42 -5.01
N ALA A 142 4.42 -11.19 -5.20
CA ALA A 142 3.35 -10.87 -6.14
C ALA A 142 2.72 -9.51 -5.83
N GLN A 143 2.54 -8.73 -6.88
CA GLN A 143 1.96 -7.39 -6.73
C GLN A 143 0.49 -7.47 -6.27
N PRO A 144 -0.01 -6.48 -5.52
CA PRO A 144 -1.40 -6.47 -5.07
C PRO A 144 -2.42 -6.63 -6.18
N THR A 145 -2.12 -6.06 -7.35
CA THR A 145 -2.99 -6.11 -8.53
C THR A 145 -3.16 -7.52 -9.10
N GLU A 146 -2.18 -8.40 -8.89
CA GLU A 146 -2.23 -9.81 -9.34
C GLU A 146 -3.01 -10.69 -8.37
N LEU A 147 -3.12 -10.26 -7.10
CA LEU A 147 -3.80 -10.99 -6.03
C LEU A 147 -5.27 -10.59 -5.90
N MET A 148 -5.69 -9.51 -6.53
CA MET A 148 -7.04 -8.98 -6.44
C MET A 148 -7.89 -9.47 -7.61
N SER A 149 -8.74 -10.45 -7.36
CA SER A 149 -9.78 -10.90 -8.29
C SER A 149 -10.80 -9.80 -8.67
N GLN A 150 -10.79 -8.67 -7.97
CA GLN A 150 -11.74 -7.57 -8.12
C GLN A 150 -11.12 -6.29 -8.70
N VAL A 151 -9.89 -6.32 -9.22
CA VAL A 151 -9.35 -5.16 -9.92
C VAL A 151 -10.07 -5.01 -11.26
N GLN A 152 -11.06 -4.13 -11.27
CA GLN A 152 -11.72 -3.75 -12.52
C GLN A 152 -10.80 -2.82 -13.31
N LYS A 153 -10.30 -3.32 -14.44
CA LYS A 153 -9.59 -2.52 -15.41
C LYS A 153 -10.60 -1.81 -16.29
N THR A 154 -10.79 -0.53 -16.10
CA THR A 154 -11.65 0.29 -16.96
C THR A 154 -10.87 0.67 -18.22
N ASN A 155 -11.23 0.07 -19.35
CA ASN A 155 -10.70 0.44 -20.64
C ASN A 155 -11.69 1.41 -21.29
N TYR A 156 -11.21 2.58 -21.70
CA TYR A 156 -12.00 3.57 -22.44
C TYR A 156 -11.68 3.44 -23.92
N GLY A 157 -12.72 3.43 -24.76
CA GLY A 157 -12.56 3.64 -26.20
C GLY A 157 -12.02 5.05 -26.51
N PHE A 158 -11.56 5.26 -27.73
CA PHE A 158 -10.97 6.55 -28.15
C PHE A 158 -11.89 7.73 -27.80
N PHE A 159 -13.15 7.69 -28.21
CA PHE A 159 -14.12 8.78 -27.94
C PHE A 159 -14.56 8.88 -26.47
N GLU A 160 -14.62 7.76 -25.75
CA GLU A 160 -14.97 7.71 -24.34
C GLU A 160 -13.85 8.26 -23.43
N SER A 161 -12.61 8.25 -23.90
CA SER A 161 -11.46 8.76 -23.17
C SER A 161 -11.51 10.29 -22.99
N PHE A 162 -12.12 11.03 -23.92
CA PHE A 162 -12.23 12.49 -23.85
C PHE A 162 -13.07 12.95 -22.65
N PRO A 163 -14.35 12.56 -22.50
CA PRO A 163 -15.14 12.97 -21.34
C PRO A 163 -14.58 12.40 -20.02
N ALA A 164 -14.03 11.19 -20.02
CA ALA A 164 -13.40 10.60 -18.84
C ALA A 164 -12.14 11.38 -18.43
N GLY A 165 -11.30 11.77 -19.40
CA GLY A 165 -10.10 12.58 -19.20
C GLY A 165 -10.42 13.98 -18.71
N THR A 166 -11.41 14.62 -19.32
CA THR A 166 -11.89 15.98 -18.93
C THR A 166 -12.41 15.96 -17.49
N LYS A 167 -13.27 15.00 -17.15
CA LYS A 167 -13.80 14.84 -15.78
C LYS A 167 -12.67 14.64 -14.76
N LYS A 168 -11.68 13.81 -15.09
CA LYS A 168 -10.52 13.55 -14.23
C LYS A 168 -9.64 14.79 -14.10
N GLY A 169 -9.42 15.53 -15.19
CA GLY A 169 -8.67 16.79 -15.18
C GLY A 169 -9.33 17.86 -14.33
N LEU A 170 -10.65 18.07 -14.47
CA LEU A 170 -11.40 19.01 -13.65
C LEU A 170 -11.41 18.63 -12.17
N SER A 171 -11.53 17.34 -11.86
CA SER A 171 -11.41 16.85 -10.48
C SER A 171 -10.04 17.15 -9.89
N ALA A 172 -8.96 16.87 -10.63
CA ALA A 172 -7.60 17.14 -10.19
C ALA A 172 -7.35 18.65 -10.00
N LEU A 173 -7.93 19.49 -10.86
CA LEU A 173 -7.87 20.94 -10.70
C LEU A 173 -8.59 21.39 -9.43
N GLY A 174 -9.77 20.85 -9.15
CA GLY A 174 -10.51 21.11 -7.92
C GLY A 174 -9.74 20.72 -6.68
N ASP A 175 -9.10 19.55 -6.68
CA ASP A 175 -8.26 19.06 -5.57
C ASP A 175 -7.06 20.00 -5.32
N ASN A 176 -6.42 20.50 -6.39
CA ASN A 176 -5.35 21.49 -6.29
C ASN A 176 -5.83 22.83 -5.70
N ILE A 177 -6.98 23.34 -6.16
CA ILE A 177 -7.57 24.59 -5.63
C ILE A 177 -7.87 24.42 -4.13
N ASN A 178 -8.43 23.28 -3.72
CA ASN A 178 -8.68 22.98 -2.31
C ASN A 178 -7.38 22.93 -1.50
N ALA A 179 -6.32 22.31 -2.03
CA ALA A 179 -5.01 22.28 -1.39
C ALA A 179 -4.45 23.71 -1.17
N PHE A 180 -4.53 24.58 -2.17
CA PHE A 180 -4.17 26.00 -2.02
C PHE A 180 -5.03 26.70 -0.96
N GLY A 181 -6.34 26.45 -0.95
CA GLY A 181 -7.23 26.98 0.08
C GLY A 181 -6.82 26.63 1.50
N LEU A 182 -6.30 25.41 1.70
CA LEU A 182 -5.80 24.95 3.00
C LEU A 182 -4.45 25.56 3.38
N MET A 183 -3.57 25.78 2.40
CA MET A 183 -2.33 26.53 2.61
C MET A 183 -2.62 27.95 3.08
N PHE A 184 -3.57 28.65 2.46
CA PHE A 184 -4.00 29.97 2.88
C PHE A 184 -4.66 29.99 4.27
N LYS A 185 -5.32 28.92 4.67
CA LYS A 185 -5.89 28.75 6.02
C LYS A 185 -4.85 28.31 7.07
N GLY A 186 -3.59 28.13 6.68
CA GLY A 186 -2.51 27.70 7.59
C GLY A 186 -2.61 26.21 8.00
N LYS A 187 -3.52 25.44 7.40
CA LYS A 187 -3.69 24.00 7.68
C LYS A 187 -2.62 23.12 7.00
N LEU A 188 -1.94 23.64 5.98
CA LEU A 188 -0.85 22.99 5.26
C LEU A 188 0.37 23.91 5.19
N ASP A 189 1.55 23.36 5.44
CA ASP A 189 2.81 24.06 5.25
C ASP A 189 3.14 24.15 3.75
N PRO A 190 3.17 25.36 3.15
CA PRO A 190 3.45 25.53 1.72
C PRO A 190 4.84 24.99 1.33
N VAL A 191 5.84 25.12 2.21
CA VAL A 191 7.22 24.71 1.94
C VAL A 191 7.36 23.20 1.89
N LYS A 192 6.62 22.50 2.76
CA LYS A 192 6.61 21.03 2.79
C LYS A 192 5.71 20.43 1.72
N SER A 193 4.60 21.09 1.39
CA SER A 193 3.57 20.59 0.47
C SER A 193 3.88 20.86 -1.00
N LEU A 194 4.58 21.96 -1.32
CA LEU A 194 4.98 22.28 -2.68
C LEU A 194 6.38 21.70 -2.95
N SER A 195 6.44 20.72 -3.83
CA SER A 195 7.73 20.31 -4.41
C SER A 195 8.17 21.37 -5.40
N GLY A 196 9.07 22.27 -4.97
CA GLY A 196 9.68 23.24 -5.88
C GLY A 196 10.50 22.57 -7.00
N PRO A 197 11.08 23.35 -7.94
CA PRO A 197 11.89 22.83 -9.06
C PRO A 197 12.95 21.81 -8.63
N LEU A 198 13.56 21.99 -7.45
CA LEU A 198 14.50 21.03 -6.86
C LEU A 198 13.84 19.71 -6.43
N GLY A 199 12.57 19.73 -6.00
CA GLY A 199 11.83 18.51 -5.68
C GLY A 199 11.47 17.73 -6.93
N ILE A 200 11.13 18.44 -8.02
CA ILE A 200 10.88 17.83 -9.33
C ILE A 200 12.19 17.25 -9.90
N ALA A 201 13.31 17.96 -9.81
CA ALA A 201 14.61 17.48 -10.25
C ALA A 201 15.04 16.19 -9.52
N LYS A 202 14.72 16.04 -8.23
CA LYS A 202 14.98 14.81 -7.45
C LYS A 202 14.18 13.59 -7.92
N ILE A 203 13.07 13.77 -8.60
CA ILE A 203 12.28 12.65 -9.16
C ILE A 203 12.93 12.11 -10.45
N PHE A 204 13.62 12.99 -11.18
CA PHE A 204 14.27 12.67 -12.47
C PHE A 204 15.80 12.60 -12.37
N GLY A 205 16.38 12.87 -11.20
CA GLY A 205 17.82 12.76 -10.96
C GLY A 205 18.26 11.33 -10.65
N PRO A 206 19.57 11.02 -10.82
CA PRO A 206 20.13 9.72 -10.51
C PRO A 206 20.01 9.36 -9.04
#